data_d6e0384263fab1f0b03c33533062be39
#
_entry.id   d6e0384263fab1f0b03c33533062be39
#
_cell.length_a   1.000
_cell.length_b   1.000
_cell.length_c   1.000
_cell.angle_alpha   90.00
_cell.angle_beta   90.00
_cell.angle_gamma   90.00
#
_symmetry.space_group_name_H-M   'P 1'
#
loop_
_entity.id
_entity.type
_entity.pdbx_description
1 polymer ?
#
loop_
_entity_poly.entity_id
_entity_poly.type
_entity_poly.pdbx_seq_one_letter_code
_entity_poly.pdbx_strand_id
1 'polypeptide(L)'
;PLALKSSEVKSLMKIENKNNKLIMVGHQLHFHPAVLKMKELINSGEIGKIKWVYSNRLNMGKIRPYENVLWSFAPHDISLMLDFVNSKIIKTEVQGMKIINSKIEDTSLSLFEFQNKVKSHIFVSWIHPFKEQRFIIVGSKGSIVFSDTDEDKLKIYRTKILKSGDINKHSYRKVKISTKEPLKTQAEYFLKGIKNRKIKINNSNHALEVVSVLEECSTKMHK
;
A
#
# COMPACT_ATOMS: atom_id res chain seq x y z
N PRO A 1 -5.92 6.01 -8.64
CA PRO A 1 -4.73 5.99 -9.50
C PRO A 1 -4.71 7.17 -10.48
N LEU A 2 -3.56 7.40 -11.16
CA LEU A 2 -3.40 8.52 -12.11
C LEU A 2 -4.23 8.32 -13.39
N ALA A 3 -4.37 7.07 -13.83
CA ALA A 3 -5.14 6.68 -15.01
C ALA A 3 -5.59 5.21 -14.84
N LEU A 4 -6.36 4.70 -15.79
CA LEU A 4 -6.81 3.30 -15.80
C LEU A 4 -5.90 2.37 -16.60
N LYS A 5 -5.00 2.94 -17.42
CA LYS A 5 -4.05 2.19 -18.26
C LYS A 5 -2.63 2.75 -18.08
N SER A 6 -1.66 1.86 -18.03
CA SER A 6 -0.24 2.22 -17.98
C SER A 6 0.20 3.01 -19.23
N SER A 7 -0.41 2.74 -20.39
CA SER A 7 -0.19 3.50 -21.63
C SER A 7 -0.63 4.98 -21.50
N GLU A 8 -1.72 5.24 -20.78
CA GLU A 8 -2.19 6.61 -20.51
C GLU A 8 -1.22 7.34 -19.56
N VAL A 9 -0.75 6.65 -18.53
CA VAL A 9 0.29 7.19 -17.62
C VAL A 9 1.56 7.55 -18.39
N LYS A 10 2.02 6.67 -19.29
CA LYS A 10 3.19 6.94 -20.16
C LYS A 10 2.97 8.16 -21.06
N SER A 11 1.74 8.36 -21.56
CA SER A 11 1.38 9.55 -22.35
C SER A 11 1.44 10.83 -21.51
N LEU A 12 0.93 10.79 -20.27
CA LEU A 12 1.02 11.91 -19.33
C LEU A 12 2.48 12.23 -18.96
N MET A 13 3.34 11.20 -18.77
CA MET A 13 4.77 11.40 -18.52
C MET A 13 5.49 12.08 -19.69
N LYS A 14 5.11 11.76 -20.95
CA LYS A 14 5.64 12.49 -22.13
C LYS A 14 5.25 13.96 -22.10
N ILE A 15 4.01 14.28 -21.74
CA ILE A 15 3.52 15.65 -21.61
C ILE A 15 4.22 16.38 -20.44
N GLU A 16 4.40 15.71 -19.30
CA GLU A 16 5.15 16.21 -18.13
C GLU A 16 6.55 16.65 -18.56
N ASN A 17 7.29 15.77 -19.23
CA ASN A 17 8.65 16.03 -19.67
C ASN A 17 8.70 17.14 -20.74
N LYS A 18 7.84 17.07 -21.77
CA LYS A 18 7.79 18.06 -22.85
C LYS A 18 7.54 19.48 -22.36
N ASN A 19 6.68 19.62 -21.35
CA ASN A 19 6.28 20.92 -20.82
C ASN A 19 7.03 21.34 -19.55
N ASN A 20 8.02 20.54 -19.09
CA ASN A 20 8.76 20.75 -17.84
C ASN A 20 7.80 21.00 -16.65
N LYS A 21 6.77 20.16 -16.55
CA LYS A 21 5.77 20.18 -15.46
C LYS A 21 6.03 19.04 -14.49
N LEU A 22 5.28 19.00 -13.39
CA LEU A 22 5.38 17.99 -12.36
C LEU A 22 4.03 17.30 -12.18
N ILE A 23 4.06 15.99 -12.10
CA ILE A 23 2.90 15.16 -11.74
C ILE A 23 3.15 14.56 -10.36
N MET A 24 2.13 14.67 -9.49
CA MET A 24 2.06 13.97 -8.21
C MET A 24 0.69 13.33 -8.05
N VAL A 25 0.68 12.06 -7.69
CA VAL A 25 -0.57 11.33 -7.42
C VAL A 25 -0.96 11.46 -5.96
N GLY A 26 -2.26 11.56 -5.69
CA GLY A 26 -2.81 11.73 -4.34
C GLY A 26 -2.83 10.45 -3.50
N HIS A 27 -1.76 9.65 -3.49
CA HIS A 27 -1.65 8.50 -2.55
C HIS A 27 -1.37 9.02 -1.13
N GLN A 28 -2.43 9.52 -0.49
CA GLN A 28 -2.39 10.24 0.78
C GLN A 28 -1.71 9.46 1.91
N LEU A 29 -1.81 8.13 1.93
CA LEU A 29 -1.22 7.30 2.97
C LEU A 29 0.30 7.47 3.11
N HIS A 30 1.03 7.82 2.05
CA HIS A 30 2.46 8.13 2.14
C HIS A 30 2.78 9.31 3.06
N PHE A 31 1.81 10.19 3.31
CA PHE A 31 1.92 11.37 4.16
C PHE A 31 1.26 11.17 5.53
N HIS A 32 0.69 9.98 5.78
CA HIS A 32 0.12 9.65 7.08
C HIS A 32 1.23 9.53 8.14
N PRO A 33 1.09 10.17 9.32
CA PRO A 33 2.14 10.16 10.35
C PRO A 33 2.62 8.76 10.75
N ALA A 34 1.71 7.79 10.83
CA ALA A 34 2.08 6.40 11.10
C ALA A 34 2.97 5.81 9.99
N VAL A 35 2.65 6.05 8.71
CA VAL A 35 3.43 5.55 7.58
C VAL A 35 4.81 6.21 7.52
N LEU A 36 4.90 7.51 7.77
CA LEU A 36 6.19 8.19 7.89
C LEU A 36 7.03 7.59 9.02
N LYS A 37 6.41 7.31 10.17
CA LYS A 37 7.09 6.67 11.30
C LYS A 37 7.49 5.22 11.01
N MET A 38 6.67 4.48 10.26
CA MET A 38 7.06 3.13 9.77
C MET A 38 8.34 3.19 8.95
N LYS A 39 8.47 4.16 8.02
CA LYS A 39 9.69 4.34 7.21
C LYS A 39 10.92 4.60 8.08
N GLU A 40 10.80 5.47 9.08
CA GLU A 40 11.89 5.73 10.05
C GLU A 40 12.32 4.45 10.77
N LEU A 41 11.35 3.69 11.31
CA LEU A 41 11.60 2.46 12.07
C LEU A 41 12.22 1.35 11.22
N ILE A 42 11.82 1.23 9.96
CA ILE A 42 12.40 0.26 9.03
C ILE A 42 13.83 0.66 8.68
N ASN A 43 14.06 1.94 8.38
CA ASN A 43 15.39 2.46 8.05
C ASN A 43 16.37 2.36 9.23
N SER A 44 15.89 2.48 10.46
CA SER A 44 16.70 2.27 11.67
C SER A 44 16.97 0.78 11.97
N GLY A 45 16.42 -0.16 11.19
CA GLY A 45 16.61 -1.59 11.37
C GLY A 45 15.81 -2.21 12.53
N GLU A 46 14.78 -1.51 13.03
CA GLU A 46 13.97 -1.92 14.20
C GLU A 46 13.36 -3.32 14.05
N ILE A 47 12.93 -3.68 12.85
CA ILE A 47 12.37 -5.00 12.54
C ILE A 47 13.30 -5.90 11.72
N GLY A 48 14.51 -5.44 11.43
CA GLY A 48 15.46 -6.16 10.57
C GLY A 48 15.03 -6.18 9.10
N LYS A 49 15.43 -7.24 8.37
CA LYS A 49 15.10 -7.39 6.94
C LYS A 49 13.62 -7.73 6.76
N ILE A 50 12.93 -7.00 5.89
CA ILE A 50 11.54 -7.29 5.51
C ILE A 50 11.45 -8.69 4.92
N LYS A 51 10.44 -9.45 5.34
CA LYS A 51 10.15 -10.82 4.88
C LYS A 51 8.77 -10.92 4.24
N TRP A 52 7.80 -10.22 4.80
CA TRP A 52 6.41 -10.25 4.36
C TRP A 52 5.75 -8.90 4.57
N VAL A 53 4.94 -8.48 3.61
CA VAL A 53 4.10 -7.29 3.70
C VAL A 53 2.67 -7.68 3.37
N TYR A 54 1.70 -7.27 4.18
CA TYR A 54 0.32 -7.53 3.84
C TYR A 54 -0.62 -6.42 4.28
N SER A 55 -1.73 -6.31 3.58
CA SER A 55 -2.74 -5.29 3.81
C SER A 55 -4.15 -5.86 3.71
N ASN A 56 -4.98 -5.44 4.65
CA ASN A 56 -6.42 -5.60 4.62
C ASN A 56 -7.08 -4.22 4.53
N ARG A 57 -7.89 -4.02 3.47
CA ARG A 57 -8.74 -2.84 3.34
C ARG A 57 -10.17 -3.30 3.07
N LEU A 58 -10.90 -3.44 4.14
CA LEU A 58 -12.16 -4.13 4.21
C LEU A 58 -13.22 -3.21 4.81
N ASN A 59 -14.43 -3.26 4.28
CA ASN A 59 -15.55 -2.51 4.82
C ASN A 59 -16.87 -3.03 4.24
N MET A 60 -17.95 -2.97 5.01
CA MET A 60 -19.30 -3.00 4.44
C MET A 60 -19.59 -1.61 3.89
N GLY A 61 -19.27 -1.41 2.61
CA GLY A 61 -19.25 -0.09 2.00
C GLY A 61 -20.21 0.06 0.83
N LYS A 62 -20.11 1.19 0.13
CA LYS A 62 -20.87 1.46 -1.07
C LYS A 62 -20.30 0.65 -2.24
N ILE A 63 -21.11 -0.27 -2.78
CA ILE A 63 -20.78 -0.99 -4.01
C ILE A 63 -20.92 -0.03 -5.19
N ARG A 64 -19.88 0.06 -6.01
CA ARG A 64 -19.82 0.99 -7.15
C ARG A 64 -20.16 0.25 -8.45
N PRO A 65 -21.00 0.82 -9.32
CA PRO A 65 -21.42 0.12 -10.54
C PRO A 65 -20.43 0.19 -11.71
N TYR A 66 -19.38 1.03 -11.62
CA TYR A 66 -18.47 1.36 -12.73
C TYR A 66 -16.99 1.04 -12.46
N GLU A 67 -16.65 0.59 -11.26
CA GLU A 67 -15.30 0.12 -10.91
C GLU A 67 -15.41 -1.07 -9.96
N ASN A 68 -14.41 -1.95 -9.96
CA ASN A 68 -14.36 -3.06 -9.01
C ASN A 68 -13.58 -2.66 -7.74
N VAL A 69 -13.65 -3.52 -6.72
CA VAL A 69 -13.03 -3.29 -5.42
C VAL A 69 -11.53 -3.13 -5.49
N LEU A 70 -10.85 -3.82 -6.43
CA LEU A 70 -9.41 -3.73 -6.62
C LEU A 70 -9.01 -2.29 -6.99
N TRP A 71 -9.62 -1.71 -8.02
CA TRP A 71 -9.34 -0.34 -8.46
C TRP A 71 -9.77 0.72 -7.44
N SER A 72 -10.81 0.41 -6.66
CA SER A 72 -11.32 1.32 -5.64
C SER A 72 -10.44 1.38 -4.39
N PHE A 73 -10.01 0.23 -3.87
CA PHE A 73 -9.35 0.15 -2.57
C PHE A 73 -7.85 -0.11 -2.64
N ALA A 74 -7.40 -1.01 -3.53
CA ALA A 74 -6.01 -1.46 -3.54
C ALA A 74 -4.95 -0.44 -3.96
N PRO A 75 -5.21 0.65 -4.73
CA PRO A 75 -4.18 1.57 -5.18
C PRO A 75 -3.31 2.13 -4.05
N HIS A 76 -3.90 2.44 -2.90
CA HIS A 76 -3.16 2.97 -1.75
C HIS A 76 -2.22 1.93 -1.13
N ASP A 77 -2.68 0.70 -1.03
CA ASP A 77 -1.93 -0.40 -0.40
C ASP A 77 -0.84 -0.92 -1.34
N ILE A 78 -1.13 -1.02 -2.65
CA ILE A 78 -0.14 -1.33 -3.69
C ILE A 78 0.97 -0.28 -3.69
N SER A 79 0.60 1.00 -3.63
CA SER A 79 1.55 2.12 -3.59
C SER A 79 2.50 2.02 -2.40
N LEU A 80 1.98 1.71 -1.20
CA LEU A 80 2.81 1.51 -0.01
C LEU A 80 3.66 0.24 -0.10
N MET A 81 3.09 -0.85 -0.58
CA MET A 81 3.79 -2.13 -0.75
C MET A 81 5.02 -1.96 -1.65
N LEU A 82 4.87 -1.33 -2.81
CA LEU A 82 5.97 -1.07 -3.75
C LEU A 82 7.07 -0.22 -3.11
N ASP A 83 6.69 0.82 -2.38
CA ASP A 83 7.64 1.73 -1.71
C ASP A 83 8.42 1.02 -0.57
N PHE A 84 7.75 0.21 0.26
CA PHE A 84 8.40 -0.49 1.36
C PHE A 84 9.25 -1.66 0.92
N VAL A 85 8.81 -2.44 -0.07
CA VAL A 85 9.55 -3.61 -0.56
C VAL A 85 10.70 -3.21 -1.47
N ASN A 86 10.53 -2.13 -2.23
CA ASN A 86 11.54 -1.56 -3.15
C ASN A 86 12.27 -2.62 -3.98
N SER A 87 11.52 -3.51 -4.62
CA SER A 87 12.02 -4.60 -5.45
C SER A 87 11.03 -4.95 -6.55
N LYS A 88 11.51 -5.57 -7.62
CA LYS A 88 10.68 -5.97 -8.76
C LYS A 88 9.75 -7.12 -8.37
N ILE A 89 8.46 -7.04 -8.73
CA ILE A 89 7.52 -8.15 -8.66
C ILE A 89 7.90 -9.15 -9.77
N ILE A 90 8.00 -10.43 -9.41
CA ILE A 90 8.32 -11.53 -10.32
C ILE A 90 7.17 -12.50 -10.52
N LYS A 91 6.20 -12.50 -9.59
CA LYS A 91 5.00 -13.33 -9.68
C LYS A 91 3.81 -12.59 -9.05
N THR A 92 2.66 -12.67 -9.73
CA THR A 92 1.38 -12.13 -9.27
C THR A 92 0.30 -13.17 -9.45
N GLU A 93 -0.46 -13.44 -8.41
CA GLU A 93 -1.66 -14.29 -8.42
C GLU A 93 -2.83 -13.47 -7.86
N VAL A 94 -4.02 -13.61 -8.46
CA VAL A 94 -5.20 -12.84 -8.07
C VAL A 94 -6.43 -13.71 -8.10
N GLN A 95 -7.25 -13.58 -7.07
CA GLN A 95 -8.59 -14.12 -7.02
C GLN A 95 -9.60 -13.00 -6.80
N GLY A 96 -10.57 -12.88 -7.69
CA GLY A 96 -11.70 -11.96 -7.57
C GLY A 96 -12.98 -12.73 -7.32
N MET A 97 -13.88 -12.17 -6.54
CA MET A 97 -15.21 -12.73 -6.26
C MET A 97 -16.28 -11.70 -6.55
N LYS A 98 -17.40 -12.17 -7.13
CA LYS A 98 -18.60 -11.41 -7.50
C LYS A 98 -19.77 -11.95 -6.69
N ILE A 99 -19.85 -11.58 -5.42
CA ILE A 99 -20.80 -12.17 -4.47
C ILE A 99 -22.16 -11.47 -4.55
N ILE A 100 -22.17 -10.15 -4.61
CA ILE A 100 -23.41 -9.36 -4.69
C ILE A 100 -23.79 -9.04 -6.13
N ASN A 101 -22.82 -8.68 -6.96
CA ASN A 101 -23.05 -8.30 -8.35
C ASN A 101 -22.31 -9.25 -9.28
N SER A 102 -23.02 -9.96 -10.16
CA SER A 102 -22.42 -10.90 -11.11
C SER A 102 -21.49 -10.28 -12.15
N LYS A 103 -21.44 -8.94 -12.26
CA LYS A 103 -20.65 -8.23 -13.26
C LYS A 103 -19.33 -7.66 -12.73
N ILE A 104 -19.27 -7.30 -11.44
CA ILE A 104 -18.16 -6.53 -10.85
C ILE A 104 -17.70 -7.23 -9.57
N GLU A 105 -16.39 -7.39 -9.43
CA GLU A 105 -15.79 -7.97 -8.23
C GLU A 105 -15.95 -7.03 -7.04
N ASP A 106 -16.57 -7.56 -5.98
CA ASP A 106 -16.77 -6.90 -4.68
C ASP A 106 -15.74 -7.32 -3.63
N THR A 107 -14.98 -8.37 -3.94
CA THR A 107 -13.87 -8.89 -3.12
C THR A 107 -12.70 -9.32 -4.00
N SER A 108 -11.47 -9.05 -3.58
CA SER A 108 -10.26 -9.47 -4.30
C SER A 108 -9.12 -9.74 -3.34
N LEU A 109 -8.41 -10.86 -3.57
CA LEU A 109 -7.16 -11.22 -2.93
C LEU A 109 -6.05 -11.27 -3.98
N SER A 110 -5.01 -10.46 -3.79
CA SER A 110 -3.84 -10.41 -4.66
C SER A 110 -2.60 -10.85 -3.90
N LEU A 111 -1.81 -11.74 -4.49
CA LEU A 111 -0.57 -12.29 -3.95
C LEU A 111 0.60 -11.87 -4.83
N PHE A 112 1.72 -11.48 -4.23
CA PHE A 112 2.90 -11.01 -4.94
C PHE A 112 4.16 -11.68 -4.40
N GLU A 113 5.06 -12.06 -5.32
CA GLU A 113 6.43 -12.45 -4.99
C GLU A 113 7.40 -11.46 -5.62
N PHE A 114 8.40 -11.04 -4.83
CA PHE A 114 9.42 -10.09 -5.25
C PHE A 114 10.78 -10.76 -5.47
N GLN A 115 11.58 -10.16 -6.34
CA GLN A 115 12.92 -10.65 -6.67
C GLN A 115 13.84 -10.79 -5.44
N ASN A 116 13.67 -9.93 -4.43
CA ASN A 116 14.39 -10.02 -3.16
C ASN A 116 13.80 -11.06 -2.18
N LYS A 117 12.93 -11.97 -2.66
CA LYS A 117 12.27 -13.05 -1.91
C LYS A 117 11.24 -12.56 -0.87
N VAL A 118 10.91 -11.29 -0.83
CA VAL A 118 9.77 -10.81 -0.05
C VAL A 118 8.47 -11.30 -0.70
N LYS A 119 7.51 -11.70 0.12
CA LYS A 119 6.15 -12.01 -0.33
C LYS A 119 5.18 -10.96 0.19
N SER A 120 4.08 -10.78 -0.52
CA SER A 120 3.03 -9.86 -0.10
C SER A 120 1.65 -10.37 -0.47
N HIS A 121 0.63 -9.94 0.28
CA HIS A 121 -0.74 -10.03 -0.17
C HIS A 121 -1.51 -8.76 0.16
N ILE A 122 -2.51 -8.48 -0.67
CA ILE A 122 -3.46 -7.39 -0.49
C ILE A 122 -4.86 -7.98 -0.58
N PHE A 123 -5.63 -7.85 0.48
CA PHE A 123 -7.02 -8.26 0.53
C PHE A 123 -7.92 -7.04 0.64
N VAL A 124 -8.83 -6.90 -0.33
CA VAL A 124 -9.80 -5.80 -0.39
C VAL A 124 -11.21 -6.33 -0.55
N SER A 125 -12.17 -5.76 0.19
CA SER A 125 -13.58 -6.16 0.10
C SER A 125 -14.52 -5.02 0.46
N TRP A 126 -15.60 -4.89 -0.30
CA TRP A 126 -16.73 -4.00 0.02
C TRP A 126 -17.80 -4.64 0.89
N ILE A 127 -17.74 -5.95 1.08
CA ILE A 127 -18.77 -6.75 1.74
C ILE A 127 -18.30 -7.38 3.05
N HIS A 128 -17.20 -6.89 3.59
CA HIS A 128 -16.70 -7.37 4.87
C HIS A 128 -17.54 -6.78 6.02
N PRO A 129 -17.96 -7.59 7.03
CA PRO A 129 -18.94 -7.18 8.04
C PRO A 129 -18.47 -6.02 8.94
N PHE A 130 -17.17 -5.77 9.04
CA PHE A 130 -16.61 -4.64 9.79
C PHE A 130 -15.51 -3.94 9.00
N LYS A 131 -15.26 -2.67 9.35
CA LYS A 131 -14.19 -1.90 8.75
C LYS A 131 -12.84 -2.33 9.31
N GLU A 132 -11.93 -2.73 8.42
CA GLU A 132 -10.53 -2.97 8.73
C GLU A 132 -9.66 -2.25 7.71
N GLN A 133 -8.72 -1.44 8.22
CA GLN A 133 -7.71 -0.76 7.41
C GLN A 133 -6.37 -0.99 8.07
N ARG A 134 -5.71 -2.07 7.68
CA ARG A 134 -4.50 -2.55 8.33
C ARG A 134 -3.40 -2.82 7.30
N PHE A 135 -2.21 -2.30 7.58
CA PHE A 135 -1.01 -2.54 6.80
C PHE A 135 0.09 -3.07 7.73
N ILE A 136 0.64 -4.24 7.41
CA ILE A 136 1.56 -4.97 8.29
C ILE A 136 2.83 -5.30 7.54
N ILE A 137 3.97 -5.05 8.21
CA ILE A 137 5.29 -5.42 7.70
C ILE A 137 5.95 -6.36 8.72
N VAL A 138 6.22 -7.58 8.28
CA VAL A 138 6.91 -8.61 9.06
C VAL A 138 8.37 -8.61 8.65
N GLY A 139 9.23 -8.38 9.61
CA GLY A 139 10.68 -8.43 9.45
C GLY A 139 11.34 -9.60 10.20
N SER A 140 12.66 -9.73 10.06
CA SER A 140 13.42 -10.80 10.69
C SER A 140 13.61 -10.64 12.21
N LYS A 141 13.32 -9.46 12.78
CA LYS A 141 13.48 -9.15 14.21
C LYS A 141 12.18 -8.70 14.87
N GLY A 142 11.09 -8.58 14.13
CA GLY A 142 9.80 -8.11 14.62
C GLY A 142 8.86 -7.69 13.52
N SER A 143 7.71 -7.16 13.89
CA SER A 143 6.70 -6.71 12.94
C SER A 143 6.19 -5.33 13.31
N ILE A 144 5.83 -4.54 12.31
CA ILE A 144 5.14 -3.26 12.47
C ILE A 144 3.71 -3.40 11.97
N VAL A 145 2.77 -2.96 12.77
CA VAL A 145 1.33 -2.95 12.44
C VAL A 145 0.85 -1.52 12.43
N PHE A 146 0.40 -1.06 11.28
CA PHE A 146 -0.40 0.15 11.13
C PHE A 146 -1.86 -0.25 10.99
N SER A 147 -2.73 0.30 11.84
CA SER A 147 -4.18 0.13 11.77
C SER A 147 -4.84 1.50 11.91
N ASP A 148 -5.50 1.94 10.84
CA ASP A 148 -6.12 3.28 10.83
C ASP A 148 -7.42 3.33 11.65
N THR A 149 -7.98 2.17 11.96
CA THR A 149 -9.21 2.02 12.76
C THR A 149 -8.96 1.87 14.27
N ASP A 150 -7.72 1.57 14.69
CA ASP A 150 -7.37 1.41 16.08
C ASP A 150 -7.05 2.76 16.75
N GLU A 151 -7.28 2.88 18.04
CA GLU A 151 -6.82 4.02 18.85
C GLU A 151 -5.30 4.13 18.79
N ASP A 152 -4.61 3.01 19.05
CA ASP A 152 -3.16 2.88 18.90
C ASP A 152 -2.82 2.53 17.45
N LYS A 153 -2.77 3.53 16.59
CA LYS A 153 -2.61 3.34 15.13
C LYS A 153 -1.33 2.64 14.72
N LEU A 154 -0.27 2.72 15.51
CA LEU A 154 1.04 2.14 15.18
C LEU A 154 1.61 1.33 16.33
N LYS A 155 1.88 0.05 16.06
CA LYS A 155 2.37 -0.92 17.04
C LYS A 155 3.59 -1.67 16.49
N ILE A 156 4.58 -1.95 17.35
CA ILE A 156 5.70 -2.83 17.05
C ILE A 156 5.58 -4.07 17.91
N TYR A 157 5.63 -5.22 17.27
CA TYR A 157 5.66 -6.54 17.90
C TYR A 157 7.07 -7.11 17.82
N ARG A 158 7.63 -7.47 18.97
CA ARG A 158 8.91 -8.19 19.06
C ARG A 158 8.62 -9.60 19.56
N THR A 159 8.65 -10.54 18.67
CA THR A 159 8.43 -11.96 18.98
C THR A 159 9.76 -12.68 18.90
N LYS A 160 10.20 -13.32 19.99
CA LYS A 160 11.32 -14.25 19.98
C LYS A 160 10.74 -15.66 19.94
N ILE A 161 11.11 -16.40 18.92
CA ILE A 161 10.90 -17.86 18.89
C ILE A 161 12.04 -18.48 19.67
N LEU A 162 11.71 -19.23 20.73
CA LEU A 162 12.68 -19.94 21.54
C LEU A 162 13.18 -21.18 20.80
N LYS A 163 14.33 -21.75 21.25
CA LYS A 163 14.87 -22.99 20.66
C LYS A 163 13.90 -24.18 20.79
N SER A 164 13.02 -24.16 21.77
CA SER A 164 11.93 -25.13 21.94
C SER A 164 10.82 -25.04 20.90
N GLY A 165 10.78 -23.98 20.08
CA GLY A 165 9.66 -23.66 19.21
C GLY A 165 8.59 -22.80 19.89
N ASP A 166 8.67 -22.58 21.18
CA ASP A 166 7.73 -21.75 21.91
C ASP A 166 7.90 -20.27 21.56
N ILE A 167 6.79 -19.55 21.61
CA ILE A 167 6.75 -18.11 21.36
C ILE A 167 6.71 -17.40 22.72
N ASN A 168 7.66 -16.52 22.97
CA ASN A 168 7.58 -15.63 24.14
C ASN A 168 6.30 -14.77 24.05
N LYS A 169 5.67 -14.49 25.21
CA LYS A 169 4.44 -13.68 25.27
C LYS A 169 4.51 -12.49 24.31
N HIS A 170 3.49 -12.35 23.45
CA HIS A 170 3.35 -11.22 22.56
C HIS A 170 3.33 -9.92 23.35
N SER A 171 4.46 -9.25 23.41
CA SER A 171 4.50 -7.86 23.84
C SER A 171 4.55 -6.97 22.61
N TYR A 172 3.66 -5.99 22.55
CA TYR A 172 3.80 -4.93 21.57
C TYR A 172 4.12 -3.61 22.27
N ARG A 173 4.84 -2.77 21.57
CA ARG A 173 5.10 -1.39 21.97
C ARG A 173 4.24 -0.46 21.10
N LYS A 174 3.45 0.38 21.74
CA LYS A 174 2.76 1.47 21.08
C LYS A 174 3.80 2.48 20.58
N VAL A 175 3.64 2.95 19.37
CA VAL A 175 4.51 3.96 18.77
C VAL A 175 3.78 5.28 18.70
N LYS A 176 4.32 6.28 19.38
CA LYS A 176 3.79 7.64 19.31
C LYS A 176 3.99 8.21 17.92
N ILE A 177 2.93 8.72 17.33
CA ILE A 177 2.94 9.37 16.01
C ILE A 177 2.56 10.83 16.13
N SER A 178 2.93 11.62 15.13
CA SER A 178 2.53 13.03 15.04
C SER A 178 1.01 13.15 14.81
N THR A 179 0.43 14.26 15.24
CA THR A 179 -0.97 14.62 15.00
C THR A 179 -1.19 15.41 13.70
N LYS A 180 -0.14 15.54 12.87
CA LYS A 180 -0.24 16.27 11.58
C LYS A 180 -1.25 15.61 10.66
N GLU A 181 -2.05 16.43 10.02
CA GLU A 181 -3.04 15.96 9.05
C GLU A 181 -2.35 15.51 7.75
N PRO A 182 -2.64 14.29 7.27
CA PRO A 182 -1.98 13.75 6.07
C PRO A 182 -2.21 14.58 4.81
N LEU A 183 -3.43 15.08 4.59
CA LEU A 183 -3.75 15.89 3.41
C LEU A 183 -2.99 17.23 3.41
N LYS A 184 -2.90 17.88 4.56
CA LYS A 184 -2.10 19.10 4.73
C LYS A 184 -0.62 18.83 4.44
N THR A 185 -0.07 17.75 5.00
CA THR A 185 1.32 17.34 4.78
C THR A 185 1.59 17.06 3.28
N GLN A 186 0.64 16.41 2.60
CA GLN A 186 0.71 16.16 1.16
C GLN A 186 0.73 17.47 0.36
N ALA A 187 -0.15 18.42 0.68
CA ALA A 187 -0.22 19.71 0.00
C ALA A 187 1.08 20.54 0.21
N GLU A 188 1.57 20.59 1.44
CA GLU A 188 2.85 21.25 1.76
C GLU A 188 4.02 20.62 0.98
N TYR A 189 4.06 19.29 0.90
CA TYR A 189 5.06 18.56 0.13
C TYR A 189 4.99 18.89 -1.36
N PHE A 190 3.79 18.96 -1.94
CA PHE A 190 3.59 19.31 -3.35
C PHE A 190 4.05 20.74 -3.65
N LEU A 191 3.66 21.72 -2.82
CA LEU A 191 4.10 23.11 -2.95
C LEU A 191 5.63 23.25 -2.89
N LYS A 192 6.28 22.52 -1.95
CA LYS A 192 7.73 22.46 -1.88
C LYS A 192 8.33 21.81 -3.12
N GLY A 193 7.68 20.77 -3.64
CA GLY A 193 8.07 20.10 -4.88
C GLY A 193 8.05 21.03 -6.08
N ILE A 194 7.02 21.86 -6.20
CA ILE A 194 6.90 22.89 -7.26
C ILE A 194 8.06 23.88 -7.16
N LYS A 195 8.33 24.42 -5.95
CA LYS A 195 9.44 25.36 -5.70
C LYS A 195 10.79 24.76 -6.08
N ASN A 196 11.02 23.49 -5.74
CA ASN A 196 12.30 22.80 -5.98
C ASN A 196 12.33 22.10 -7.35
N ARG A 197 11.28 22.17 -8.13
CA ARG A 197 11.11 21.46 -9.42
C ARG A 197 11.38 19.96 -9.34
N LYS A 198 10.99 19.32 -8.23
CA LYS A 198 11.24 17.90 -8.00
C LYS A 198 10.20 17.26 -7.06
N ILE A 199 9.55 16.23 -7.54
CA ILE A 199 8.68 15.33 -6.76
C ILE A 199 9.35 13.96 -6.66
N LYS A 200 9.60 13.47 -5.45
CA LYS A 200 10.19 12.14 -5.21
C LYS A 200 9.14 11.11 -4.84
N ILE A 201 8.16 11.50 -4.00
CA ILE A 201 7.09 10.61 -3.50
C ILE A 201 5.88 10.78 -4.40
N ASN A 202 5.28 9.68 -4.81
CA ASN A 202 4.07 9.66 -5.63
C ASN A 202 4.21 10.40 -6.98
N ASN A 203 5.40 10.40 -7.56
CA ASN A 203 5.66 10.97 -8.88
C ASN A 203 5.07 10.10 -10.00
N SER A 204 5.23 10.53 -11.23
CA SER A 204 4.71 9.84 -12.42
C SER A 204 5.30 8.43 -12.61
N ASN A 205 6.57 8.19 -12.27
CA ASN A 205 7.17 6.85 -12.32
C ASN A 205 6.49 5.90 -11.33
N HIS A 206 6.32 6.34 -10.08
CA HIS A 206 5.61 5.55 -9.08
C HIS A 206 4.14 5.31 -9.47
N ALA A 207 3.50 6.31 -10.07
CA ALA A 207 2.14 6.16 -10.61
C ALA A 207 2.08 5.10 -11.70
N LEU A 208 3.08 5.04 -12.59
CA LEU A 208 3.19 4.00 -13.62
C LEU A 208 3.32 2.61 -13.02
N GLU A 209 4.16 2.44 -12.00
CA GLU A 209 4.30 1.16 -11.29
C GLU A 209 2.98 0.70 -10.67
N VAL A 210 2.29 1.58 -9.95
CA VAL A 210 1.00 1.27 -9.31
C VAL A 210 -0.06 0.87 -10.35
N VAL A 211 -0.20 1.64 -11.44
CA VAL A 211 -1.18 1.35 -12.49
C VAL A 211 -0.82 0.05 -13.22
N SER A 212 0.46 -0.21 -13.49
CA SER A 212 0.89 -1.47 -14.13
C SER A 212 0.56 -2.69 -13.29
N VAL A 213 0.72 -2.61 -11.97
CA VAL A 213 0.32 -3.70 -11.05
C VAL A 213 -1.20 -3.88 -11.04
N LEU A 214 -1.98 -2.80 -11.02
CA LEU A 214 -3.44 -2.87 -11.07
C LEU A 214 -3.94 -3.50 -12.38
N GLU A 215 -3.36 -3.13 -13.53
CA GLU A 215 -3.68 -3.74 -14.83
C GLU A 215 -3.36 -5.23 -14.85
N GLU A 216 -2.18 -5.62 -14.36
CA GLU A 216 -1.78 -7.02 -14.26
C GLU A 216 -2.75 -7.81 -13.38
N CYS A 217 -3.10 -7.27 -12.20
CA CYS A 217 -4.06 -7.89 -11.28
C CYS A 217 -5.43 -8.04 -11.95
N SER A 218 -5.94 -6.99 -12.62
CA SER A 218 -7.22 -7.05 -13.33
C SER A 218 -7.23 -8.12 -14.42
N THR A 219 -6.16 -8.22 -15.21
CA THR A 219 -6.05 -9.22 -16.27
C THR A 219 -6.04 -10.65 -15.73
N LYS A 220 -5.38 -10.87 -14.58
CA LYS A 220 -5.31 -12.19 -13.94
C LYS A 220 -6.59 -12.57 -13.18
N MET A 221 -7.32 -11.59 -12.68
CA MET A 221 -8.58 -11.80 -11.97
C MET A 221 -9.70 -12.33 -12.88
N HIS A 222 -9.63 -12.08 -14.18
CA HIS A 222 -10.61 -12.50 -15.18
C HIS A 222 -10.22 -13.79 -15.93
N LYS A 223 -9.10 -14.40 -15.58
CA LYS A 223 -8.67 -15.69 -16.13
C LYS A 223 -9.08 -16.84 -15.21
#